data_0ca297876209ff955c50458ace4f5f71
#
_entry.id   0ca297876209ff955c50458ace4f5f71
#
_cell.length_a   1.000
_cell.length_b   1.000
_cell.length_c   1.000
_cell.angle_alpha   90.00
_cell.angle_beta   90.00
_cell.angle_gamma   90.00
#
_symmetry.space_group_name_H-M   'P 1'
#
loop_
_entity.id
_entity.type
_entity.pdbx_description
1 polymer ?
#
loop_
_entity_poly.entity_id
_entity_poly.type
_entity_poly.pdbx_seq_one_letter_code
_entity_poly.pdbx_strand_id
1 'polypeptide(L)'
;MLVNTLEYKGHPLQRKDNIIYYGSFSDSHIIMLQILDTKKVRDLDVATRVSVQLQLTDPAIKTRDKIVKKTEKDSLYNAIDVAAVWLERALSSR
;
A
#
# COMPACT_ATOMS: atom_id res chain seq x y z
N MET A 1 -13.09 -19.08 12.09
CA MET A 1 -11.81 -18.61 11.61
C MET A 1 -11.76 -17.10 11.63
N LEU A 2 -10.75 -16.59 12.22
CA LEU A 2 -10.60 -15.13 12.28
C LEU A 2 -9.72 -14.64 11.17
N VAL A 3 -10.27 -13.79 10.36
CA VAL A 3 -9.49 -13.09 9.38
C VAL A 3 -9.42 -11.64 9.84
N ASN A 4 -8.24 -11.24 10.25
CA ASN A 4 -8.01 -9.86 10.60
C ASN A 4 -7.88 -9.05 9.33
N THR A 5 -9.02 -8.83 8.68
CA THR A 5 -9.03 -7.99 7.50
C THR A 5 -9.40 -6.59 7.91
N LEU A 6 -8.43 -5.71 7.81
CA LEU A 6 -8.68 -4.30 8.02
C LEU A 6 -9.12 -3.67 6.71
N GLU A 7 -9.92 -2.63 6.83
CA GLU A 7 -10.37 -1.88 5.65
C GLU A 7 -10.13 -0.40 5.88
N TYR A 8 -9.84 0.29 4.78
CA TYR A 8 -9.71 1.74 4.78
C TYR A 8 -10.39 2.27 3.52
N LYS A 9 -11.38 3.13 3.72
CA LYS A 9 -12.17 3.73 2.62
C LYS A 9 -12.71 2.69 1.64
N GLY A 10 -13.18 1.58 2.18
CA GLY A 10 -13.83 0.55 1.38
C GLY A 10 -12.91 -0.46 0.72
N HIS A 11 -11.61 -0.36 0.94
CA HIS A 11 -10.66 -1.30 0.37
C HIS A 11 -9.95 -2.10 1.46
N PRO A 12 -9.68 -3.39 1.23
CA PRO A 12 -8.99 -4.20 2.24
C PRO A 12 -7.55 -3.76 2.42
N LEU A 13 -7.06 -3.96 3.63
CA LEU A 13 -5.72 -3.58 4.02
C LEU A 13 -5.09 -4.76 4.74
N GLN A 14 -4.04 -5.34 4.15
CA GLN A 14 -3.36 -6.50 4.70
C GLN A 14 -1.92 -6.16 5.01
N ARG A 15 -1.46 -6.51 6.20
CA ARG A 15 -0.09 -6.25 6.59
C ARG A 15 0.64 -7.55 6.87
N LYS A 16 1.86 -7.64 6.37
CA LYS A 16 2.78 -8.70 6.70
C LYS A 16 4.16 -8.08 6.90
N ASP A 17 4.66 -8.11 8.13
CA ASP A 17 5.95 -7.51 8.49
C ASP A 17 6.00 -6.04 8.08
N ASN A 18 6.90 -5.68 7.19
CA ASN A 18 7.11 -4.30 6.75
C ASN A 18 6.31 -3.94 5.50
N ILE A 19 5.51 -4.85 5.00
CA ILE A 19 4.77 -4.63 3.76
C ILE A 19 3.28 -4.62 4.04
N ILE A 20 2.61 -3.62 3.48
CA ILE A 20 1.16 -3.48 3.58
C ILE A 20 0.60 -3.44 2.17
N TYR A 21 -0.37 -4.29 1.90
CA TYR A 21 -1.10 -4.27 0.63
C TYR A 21 -2.44 -3.59 0.86
N TYR A 22 -2.73 -2.59 0.05
CA TYR A 22 -3.98 -1.85 0.09
C TYR A 22 -4.72 -2.05 -1.21
N GLY A 23 -5.90 -2.64 -1.12
CA GLY A 23 -6.71 -3.00 -2.27
C GLY A 23 -6.85 -4.51 -2.38
N SER A 24 -7.40 -4.97 -3.50
CA SER A 24 -7.63 -6.38 -3.76
C SER A 24 -6.86 -6.84 -4.98
N PHE A 25 -6.25 -8.02 -4.90
CA PHE A 25 -5.61 -8.63 -6.07
C PHE A 25 -6.62 -9.04 -7.14
N SER A 26 -7.91 -8.98 -6.83
CA SER A 26 -8.97 -9.20 -7.81
C SER A 26 -9.22 -7.99 -8.70
N ASP A 27 -8.76 -6.82 -8.27
CA ASP A 27 -8.88 -5.60 -9.07
C ASP A 27 -7.68 -5.46 -9.99
N SER A 28 -7.74 -4.51 -10.92
CA SER A 28 -6.67 -4.29 -11.88
C SER A 28 -5.41 -3.69 -11.26
N HIS A 29 -5.55 -3.00 -10.14
CA HIS A 29 -4.45 -2.32 -9.47
C HIS A 29 -4.49 -2.60 -7.98
N ILE A 30 -3.32 -2.51 -7.36
CA ILE A 30 -3.17 -2.63 -5.90
C ILE A 30 -2.06 -1.68 -5.47
N ILE A 31 -2.12 -1.25 -4.23
CA ILE A 31 -1.05 -0.42 -3.65
C ILE A 31 -0.21 -1.29 -2.73
N MET A 32 1.10 -1.19 -2.88
CA MET A 32 2.05 -1.78 -1.94
C MET A 32 2.74 -0.68 -1.17
N LEU A 33 2.64 -0.74 0.14
CA LEU A 33 3.33 0.15 1.05
C LEU A 33 4.44 -0.64 1.73
N GLN A 34 5.65 -0.11 1.70
CA GLN A 34 6.77 -0.75 2.37
C GLN A 34 7.39 0.21 3.38
N ILE A 35 7.45 -0.22 4.63
CA ILE A 35 8.07 0.57 5.69
C ILE A 35 9.57 0.39 5.56
N LEU A 36 10.27 1.48 5.23
CA LEU A 36 11.71 1.46 4.98
C LEU A 36 12.49 1.80 6.23
N ASP A 37 12.01 2.76 7.02
CA ASP A 37 12.67 3.18 8.25
C ASP A 37 11.65 3.40 9.35
N THR A 38 12.07 3.13 10.58
CA THR A 38 11.26 3.39 11.77
C THR A 38 12.09 4.14 12.79
N LYS A 39 11.38 4.79 13.72
CA LYS A 39 11.98 5.50 14.83
C LYS A 39 11.24 5.08 16.09
N LYS A 40 11.98 4.86 17.17
CA LYS A 40 11.36 4.51 18.43
C LYS A 40 10.93 5.78 19.16
N VAL A 41 9.64 5.87 19.44
CA VAL A 41 9.08 6.96 20.22
C VAL A 41 8.42 6.32 21.43
N ARG A 42 9.05 6.53 22.59
CA ARG A 42 8.69 5.80 23.82
C ARG A 42 8.86 4.31 23.55
N ASP A 43 7.91 3.48 23.68
CA ASP A 43 8.06 2.05 23.40
C ASP A 43 7.43 1.64 22.08
N LEU A 44 7.14 2.60 21.21
CA LEU A 44 6.47 2.33 19.93
C LEU A 44 7.40 2.59 18.75
N ASP A 45 7.34 1.69 17.78
CA ASP A 45 8.03 1.88 16.51
C ASP A 45 7.13 2.68 15.59
N VAL A 46 7.62 3.84 15.17
CA VAL A 46 6.87 4.75 14.29
C VAL A 46 7.58 4.81 12.94
N ALA A 47 6.82 4.58 11.87
CA ALA A 47 7.38 4.64 10.53
C ALA A 47 7.80 6.06 10.19
N THR A 48 9.02 6.24 9.72
CA THR A 48 9.57 7.54 9.34
C THR A 48 9.85 7.64 7.85
N ARG A 49 9.83 6.50 7.15
CA ARG A 49 9.96 6.49 5.70
C ARG A 49 9.19 5.29 5.14
N VAL A 50 8.27 5.57 4.24
CA VAL A 50 7.39 4.54 3.66
C VAL A 50 7.37 4.71 2.17
N SER A 51 7.65 3.64 1.44
CA SER A 51 7.53 3.61 -0.01
C SER A 51 6.09 3.28 -0.38
N VAL A 52 5.55 4.01 -1.35
CA VAL A 52 4.20 3.80 -1.87
C VAL A 52 4.32 3.44 -3.34
N GLN A 53 3.79 2.29 -3.73
CA GLN A 53 3.83 1.84 -5.11
C GLN A 53 2.43 1.47 -5.59
N LEU A 54 2.02 2.06 -6.70
CA LEU A 54 0.81 1.63 -7.40
C LEU A 54 1.22 0.57 -8.40
N GLN A 55 0.66 -0.62 -8.27
CA GLN A 55 1.05 -1.77 -9.08
C GLN A 55 -0.12 -2.37 -9.82
N LEU A 56 0.17 -2.93 -10.99
CA LEU A 56 -0.78 -3.78 -11.71
C LEU A 56 -0.82 -5.16 -11.07
N THR A 57 -1.99 -5.78 -11.07
CA THR A 57 -2.17 -7.09 -10.42
C THR A 57 -1.99 -8.27 -11.38
N ASP A 58 -1.91 -8.01 -12.68
CA ASP A 58 -1.83 -9.08 -13.68
C ASP A 58 -0.55 -9.89 -13.49
N PRO A 59 -0.66 -11.20 -13.22
CA PRO A 59 0.52 -12.04 -12.99
C PRO A 59 1.38 -12.26 -14.24
N ALA A 60 0.84 -12.00 -15.43
CA ALA A 60 1.59 -12.14 -16.67
C ALA A 60 2.58 -10.99 -16.89
N ILE A 61 2.42 -9.89 -16.17
CA ILE A 61 3.30 -8.73 -16.30
C ILE A 61 4.53 -8.93 -15.40
N LYS A 62 5.71 -8.60 -15.94
CA LYS A 62 6.95 -8.71 -15.17
C LYS A 62 6.92 -7.74 -13.99
N THR A 63 7.58 -8.12 -12.91
CA THR A 63 7.56 -7.35 -11.67
C THR A 63 7.92 -5.88 -11.88
N ARG A 64 8.96 -5.62 -12.68
CA ARG A 64 9.39 -4.23 -12.92
C ARG A 64 8.34 -3.42 -13.69
N ASP A 65 7.58 -4.08 -14.54
CA ASP A 65 6.59 -3.42 -15.39
C ASP A 65 5.26 -3.23 -14.66
N LYS A 66 5.10 -3.88 -13.51
CA LYS A 66 3.89 -3.73 -12.71
C LYS A 66 3.80 -2.38 -12.02
N ILE A 67 4.93 -1.75 -11.78
CA ILE A 67 4.96 -0.50 -11.02
C ILE A 67 4.53 0.65 -11.92
N VAL A 68 3.36 1.21 -11.64
CA VAL A 68 2.80 2.33 -12.40
C VAL A 68 3.28 3.66 -11.86
N LYS A 69 3.29 3.80 -10.53
CA LYS A 69 3.73 5.00 -9.84
C LYS A 69 4.44 4.60 -8.56
N LYS A 70 5.38 5.44 -8.14
CA LYS A 70 6.12 5.21 -6.92
C LYS A 70 6.46 6.53 -6.26
N THR A 71 6.34 6.58 -4.93
CA THR A 71 6.78 7.72 -4.14
C THR A 71 7.17 7.26 -2.75
N GLU A 72 7.75 8.17 -1.97
CA GLU A 72 8.05 7.92 -0.56
C GLU A 72 7.44 9.01 0.28
N LYS A 73 7.00 8.63 1.48
CA LYS A 73 6.43 9.54 2.45
C LYS A 73 7.12 9.36 3.79
N ASP A 74 7.02 10.38 4.63
CA ASP A 74 7.70 10.41 5.92
C ASP A 74 6.88 9.82 7.06
N SER A 75 5.71 9.28 6.77
CA SER A 75 4.89 8.60 7.76
C SER A 75 3.95 7.62 7.08
N LEU A 76 3.53 6.62 7.83
CA LEU A 76 2.54 5.67 7.33
C LEU A 76 1.21 6.35 7.07
N TYR A 77 0.87 7.33 7.88
CA TYR A 77 -0.37 8.07 7.75
C TYR A 77 -0.46 8.78 6.40
N ASN A 78 0.60 9.53 6.07
CA ASN A 78 0.65 10.23 4.78
C ASN A 78 0.73 9.26 3.61
N ALA A 79 1.41 8.14 3.79
CA ALA A 79 1.51 7.12 2.75
C ALA A 79 0.15 6.52 2.42
N ILE A 80 -0.66 6.24 3.43
CA ILE A 80 -2.00 5.67 3.23
C ILE A 80 -2.92 6.67 2.53
N ASP A 81 -2.81 7.97 2.84
CA ASP A 81 -3.59 8.98 2.16
C ASP A 81 -3.31 8.99 0.65
N VAL A 82 -2.04 8.96 0.29
CA VAL A 82 -1.64 8.89 -1.12
C VAL A 82 -2.13 7.60 -1.77
N ALA A 83 -1.99 6.50 -1.05
CA ALA A 83 -2.43 5.20 -1.54
C ALA A 83 -3.93 5.21 -1.87
N ALA A 84 -4.74 5.78 -0.99
CA ALA A 84 -6.18 5.85 -1.20
C ALA A 84 -6.52 6.65 -2.46
N VAL A 85 -5.87 7.79 -2.65
CA VAL A 85 -6.13 8.63 -3.82
C VAL A 85 -5.70 7.91 -5.11
N TRP A 86 -4.50 7.33 -5.10
CA TRP A 86 -4.00 6.65 -6.29
C TRP A 86 -4.86 5.45 -6.68
N LEU A 87 -5.27 4.66 -5.69
CA LEU A 87 -6.07 3.47 -5.97
C LEU A 87 -7.44 3.86 -6.50
N GLU A 88 -8.09 4.86 -5.89
CA GLU A 88 -9.39 5.33 -6.37
C GLU A 88 -9.33 5.80 -7.81
N ARG A 89 -8.30 6.57 -8.15
CA ARG A 89 -8.13 7.07 -9.51
C ARG A 89 -7.87 5.95 -10.49
N ALA A 90 -7.02 4.99 -10.11
CA ALA A 90 -6.67 3.88 -10.99
C ALA A 90 -7.89 3.01 -11.28
N LEU A 91 -8.72 2.75 -10.27
CA LEU A 91 -9.90 1.90 -10.44
C LEU A 91 -11.05 2.64 -11.12
N SER A 92 -11.06 3.95 -11.07
CA SER A 92 -12.12 4.76 -11.68
C SER A 92 -11.85 5.13 -13.13
N SER A 93 -10.62 5.04 -13.57
CA SER A 93 -10.23 5.54 -14.90
C SER A 93 -10.25 4.44 -15.96
N ARG A 94 -11.30 3.71 -15.99
CA ARG A 94 -11.44 2.68 -17.00
C ARG A 94 -11.99 3.24 -18.30
#